data_ac3f14c83ca51861c128d8ced922629d
#
_entry.id   ac3f14c83ca51861c128d8ced922629d
#
_cell.length_a   1.000
_cell.length_b   1.000
_cell.length_c   1.000
_cell.angle_alpha   90.00
_cell.angle_beta   90.00
_cell.angle_gamma   90.00
#
_symmetry.space_group_name_H-M   'P 1'
#
loop_
_entity.id
_entity.type
_entity.pdbx_description
1 polymer ?
#
loop_
_entity_poly.entity_id
_entity_poly.type
_entity_poly.pdbx_seq_one_letter_code
_entity_poly.pdbx_strand_id
1 'polypeptide(L)'
;AGSVLMVIILIAEFIADLNTDRARASIRGLIGAVPTTARLRDGGDERIVPIAELQVGDVVLVRAGDSIPVDGVVVGGDGAADEASVTGESVPKDKAAGARVFAGTMLKSGALDVRTEAIGDDTTFAKIVALVEDAEDSRAPVQKLADKVATWLIPLIIVFLVVVFIVTRDVSMIVTLMIFTSPAELALATPMVIIAAIARAARSGILIKGGIYLESLARATTVVFDKTGTLTVGSPKVSAVRVVDGQLSEAELLRLAAGLDRRSSHPLAEAVVEYARAQGVDIPEPTDFEVVPGRGVTGTVDGRAVLVGNAALLTDAGIAVPTAEEATTVIHVAADGRLVGSIELEDQLRPGAKEAIAGLHANGVRRIAMLTGDNEAIARRVAADLGIDEVHADLLPQDKVAVIKEMRDRGERVAMVGDGINDAPALAVAETGIAMGAGGTQAAIEAADIALMTDDLSKIVGVRAIARRAYRTIQENLFVGVGVVHILGITAALLGWIGPIQAALIHLGPDILVFLNSTKLLTVRIKTGPDTTLQPLERN
;
A
#
# COMPACT_ATOMS: atom_id res chain seq x y z
N ALA A 1 -2.32 -45.23 -30.59
CA ALA A 1 -1.46 -44.57 -29.62
C ALA A 1 -1.44 -43.04 -29.83
N GLY A 2 -1.20 -42.52 -31.02
CA GLY A 2 -1.12 -41.08 -31.30
C GLY A 2 -2.41 -40.32 -30.96
N SER A 3 -3.59 -40.86 -31.30
CA SER A 3 -4.88 -40.22 -31.00
C SER A 3 -5.16 -40.12 -29.50
N VAL A 4 -4.76 -41.13 -28.73
CA VAL A 4 -4.94 -41.12 -27.25
C VAL A 4 -4.01 -40.07 -26.64
N LEU A 5 -2.78 -39.99 -27.11
CA LEU A 5 -1.82 -38.97 -26.68
C LEU A 5 -2.34 -37.57 -26.96
N MET A 6 -2.87 -37.33 -28.16
CA MET A 6 -3.45 -36.05 -28.55
C MET A 6 -4.63 -35.64 -27.65
N VAL A 7 -5.53 -36.59 -27.32
CA VAL A 7 -6.64 -36.35 -26.40
C VAL A 7 -6.16 -36.00 -24.99
N ILE A 8 -5.12 -36.66 -24.48
CA ILE A 8 -4.54 -36.36 -23.16
C ILE A 8 -3.94 -34.95 -23.14
N ILE A 9 -3.19 -34.58 -24.18
CA ILE A 9 -2.60 -33.24 -24.31
C ILE A 9 -3.70 -32.18 -24.36
N LEU A 10 -4.74 -32.37 -25.19
CA LEU A 10 -5.87 -31.43 -25.28
C LEU A 10 -6.64 -31.29 -23.96
N ILE A 11 -6.77 -32.38 -23.18
CA ILE A 11 -7.37 -32.32 -21.84
C ILE A 11 -6.48 -31.51 -20.89
N ALA A 12 -5.17 -31.70 -20.93
CA ALA A 12 -4.22 -30.95 -20.11
C ALA A 12 -4.28 -29.44 -20.43
N GLU A 13 -4.28 -29.09 -21.72
CA GLU A 13 -4.38 -27.70 -22.21
C GLU A 13 -5.74 -27.07 -21.80
N PHE A 14 -6.84 -27.79 -21.97
CA PHE A 14 -8.17 -27.35 -21.54
C PHE A 14 -8.24 -27.12 -20.01
N ILE A 15 -7.63 -27.98 -19.22
CA ILE A 15 -7.55 -27.81 -17.76
C ILE A 15 -6.71 -26.57 -17.41
N ALA A 16 -5.60 -26.33 -18.10
CA ALA A 16 -4.75 -25.16 -17.89
C ALA A 16 -5.51 -23.85 -18.21
N ASP A 17 -6.24 -23.81 -19.34
CA ASP A 17 -7.07 -22.68 -19.74
C ASP A 17 -8.20 -22.40 -18.75
N LEU A 18 -8.97 -23.43 -18.38
CA LEU A 18 -10.01 -23.31 -17.34
C LEU A 18 -9.49 -22.74 -16.03
N ASN A 19 -8.27 -23.05 -15.68
CA ASN A 19 -7.64 -22.63 -14.44
C ASN A 19 -7.18 -21.18 -14.50
N THR A 20 -6.62 -20.77 -15.63
CA THR A 20 -6.26 -19.38 -15.89
C THR A 20 -7.51 -18.50 -15.89
N ASP A 21 -8.59 -18.94 -16.52
CA ASP A 21 -9.86 -18.22 -16.54
C ASP A 21 -10.50 -18.10 -15.15
N ARG A 22 -10.37 -19.11 -14.28
CA ARG A 22 -10.83 -19.02 -12.88
C ARG A 22 -10.02 -18.04 -12.05
N ALA A 23 -8.72 -17.98 -12.24
CA ALA A 23 -7.87 -16.98 -11.58
C ALA A 23 -8.28 -15.56 -12.03
N ARG A 24 -8.50 -15.36 -13.34
CA ARG A 24 -8.99 -14.10 -13.92
C ARG A 24 -10.42 -13.77 -13.49
N ALA A 25 -11.31 -14.74 -13.37
CA ALA A 25 -12.67 -14.54 -12.89
C ALA A 25 -12.71 -13.99 -11.45
N SER A 26 -11.70 -14.30 -10.63
CA SER A 26 -11.57 -13.72 -9.30
C SER A 26 -11.27 -12.21 -9.33
N ILE A 27 -10.59 -11.74 -10.36
CA ILE A 27 -10.34 -10.31 -10.63
C ILE A 27 -11.61 -9.67 -11.21
N ARG A 28 -12.25 -10.31 -12.21
CA ARG A 28 -13.50 -9.83 -12.80
C ARG A 28 -14.66 -9.74 -11.80
N GLY A 29 -14.66 -10.55 -10.76
CA GLY A 29 -15.63 -10.47 -9.66
C GLY A 29 -15.53 -9.15 -8.86
N LEU A 30 -14.42 -8.44 -8.97
CA LEU A 30 -14.27 -7.06 -8.46
C LEU A 30 -14.98 -6.06 -9.40
N ILE A 31 -15.00 -6.31 -10.71
CA ILE A 31 -15.53 -5.39 -11.75
C ILE A 31 -17.08 -5.27 -11.69
N GLY A 32 -17.79 -6.29 -11.24
CA GLY A 32 -19.27 -6.31 -11.20
C GLY A 32 -19.93 -5.46 -10.12
N ALA A 33 -19.18 -4.69 -9.34
CA ALA A 33 -19.68 -3.92 -8.20
C ALA A 33 -20.26 -2.54 -8.58
N VAL A 34 -19.89 -1.96 -9.72
CA VAL A 34 -20.37 -0.63 -10.14
C VAL A 34 -21.69 -0.77 -10.90
N PRO A 35 -22.77 -0.06 -10.50
CA PRO A 35 -24.03 -0.06 -11.22
C PRO A 35 -23.88 0.63 -12.60
N THR A 36 -24.77 0.34 -13.53
CA THR A 36 -24.80 0.98 -14.86
C THR A 36 -25.62 2.25 -14.90
N THR A 37 -26.43 2.51 -13.88
CA THR A 37 -27.33 3.66 -13.78
C THR A 37 -27.21 4.34 -12.43
N ALA A 38 -27.55 5.62 -12.38
CA ALA A 38 -27.57 6.44 -11.16
C ALA A 38 -28.89 7.22 -11.04
N ARG A 39 -29.26 7.62 -9.81
CA ARG A 39 -30.38 8.53 -9.54
C ARG A 39 -29.85 9.96 -9.50
N LEU A 40 -29.99 10.68 -10.59
CA LEU A 40 -29.63 12.09 -10.66
C LEU A 40 -30.71 12.93 -9.95
N ARG A 41 -30.27 13.87 -9.10
CA ARG A 41 -31.12 14.85 -8.45
C ARG A 41 -31.03 16.20 -9.19
N ASP A 42 -32.12 16.61 -9.79
CA ASP A 42 -32.21 17.87 -10.55
C ASP A 42 -33.33 18.74 -9.98
N GLY A 43 -33.00 19.82 -9.27
CA GLY A 43 -33.96 20.81 -8.78
C GLY A 43 -35.07 20.29 -7.85
N GLY A 44 -34.98 19.08 -7.31
CA GLY A 44 -35.99 18.44 -6.46
C GLY A 44 -36.62 17.20 -7.08
N ASP A 45 -36.49 17.00 -8.38
CA ASP A 45 -36.90 15.77 -9.09
C ASP A 45 -35.77 14.73 -9.12
N GLU A 46 -36.16 13.45 -9.12
CA GLU A 46 -35.24 12.32 -9.23
C GLU A 46 -35.42 11.68 -10.61
N ARG A 47 -34.31 11.50 -11.31
CA ARG A 47 -34.30 10.84 -12.62
C ARG A 47 -33.24 9.74 -12.64
N ILE A 48 -33.61 8.53 -13.09
CA ILE A 48 -32.63 7.47 -13.34
C ILE A 48 -31.98 7.72 -14.69
N VAL A 49 -30.66 7.82 -14.69
CA VAL A 49 -29.85 8.07 -15.89
C VAL A 49 -28.72 7.02 -15.99
N PRO A 50 -28.26 6.67 -17.19
CA PRO A 50 -27.03 5.94 -17.38
C PRO A 50 -25.84 6.71 -16.76
N ILE A 51 -24.88 6.02 -16.14
CA ILE A 51 -23.69 6.68 -15.56
C ILE A 51 -22.93 7.49 -16.61
N ALA A 52 -22.92 7.05 -17.86
CA ALA A 52 -22.25 7.75 -18.95
C ALA A 52 -22.85 9.16 -19.26
N GLU A 53 -24.06 9.46 -18.79
CA GLU A 53 -24.71 10.77 -18.95
C GLU A 53 -24.42 11.72 -17.78
N LEU A 54 -23.83 11.23 -16.68
CA LEU A 54 -23.47 12.06 -15.54
C LEU A 54 -22.28 12.98 -15.87
N GLN A 55 -22.24 14.11 -15.19
CA GLN A 55 -21.16 15.07 -15.26
C GLN A 55 -20.55 15.32 -13.86
N VAL A 56 -19.30 15.72 -13.83
CA VAL A 56 -18.66 16.17 -12.59
C VAL A 56 -19.43 17.39 -12.06
N GLY A 57 -19.82 17.35 -10.79
CA GLY A 57 -20.65 18.35 -10.14
C GLY A 57 -22.12 17.95 -9.95
N ASP A 58 -22.60 16.95 -10.72
CA ASP A 58 -23.96 16.42 -10.54
C ASP A 58 -24.15 15.82 -9.14
N VAL A 59 -25.37 15.93 -8.62
CA VAL A 59 -25.74 15.33 -7.34
C VAL A 59 -26.52 14.06 -7.58
N VAL A 60 -26.01 12.93 -7.08
CA VAL A 60 -26.66 11.63 -7.18
C VAL A 60 -27.19 11.21 -5.81
N LEU A 61 -28.42 10.68 -5.79
CA LEU A 61 -29.04 10.12 -4.60
C LEU A 61 -28.71 8.62 -4.52
N VAL A 62 -28.17 8.20 -3.37
CA VAL A 62 -27.89 6.79 -3.04
C VAL A 62 -28.71 6.41 -1.82
N ARG A 63 -29.43 5.30 -1.89
CA ARG A 63 -30.28 4.79 -0.80
C ARG A 63 -29.68 3.51 -0.22
N ALA A 64 -30.11 3.15 0.99
CA ALA A 64 -29.71 1.90 1.61
C ALA A 64 -29.96 0.69 0.69
N GLY A 65 -28.95 -0.13 0.47
CA GLY A 65 -28.96 -1.28 -0.44
C GLY A 65 -28.48 -0.95 -1.86
N ASP A 66 -28.34 0.34 -2.23
CA ASP A 66 -27.79 0.74 -3.53
C ASP A 66 -26.26 0.66 -3.51
N SER A 67 -25.66 0.27 -4.65
CA SER A 67 -24.24 0.51 -4.89
C SER A 67 -24.01 1.97 -5.28
N ILE A 68 -22.97 2.60 -4.75
CA ILE A 68 -22.60 3.98 -5.04
C ILE A 68 -22.06 4.05 -6.47
N PRO A 69 -22.62 4.91 -7.35
CA PRO A 69 -22.31 4.91 -8.77
C PRO A 69 -21.08 5.72 -9.17
N VAL A 70 -20.61 6.62 -8.31
CA VAL A 70 -19.57 7.62 -8.60
C VAL A 70 -18.62 7.79 -7.42
N ASP A 71 -17.42 8.32 -7.68
CA ASP A 71 -16.63 8.89 -6.59
C ASP A 71 -17.10 10.33 -6.34
N GLY A 72 -17.22 10.72 -5.07
CA GLY A 72 -17.71 12.06 -4.73
C GLY A 72 -17.69 12.36 -3.25
N VAL A 73 -18.27 13.51 -2.93
CA VAL A 73 -18.42 14.02 -1.56
C VAL A 73 -19.89 14.10 -1.18
N VAL A 74 -20.23 13.62 0.00
CA VAL A 74 -21.58 13.73 0.56
C VAL A 74 -21.90 15.20 0.82
N VAL A 75 -22.97 15.69 0.21
CA VAL A 75 -23.46 17.08 0.39
C VAL A 75 -24.73 17.14 1.23
N GLY A 76 -25.39 15.98 1.45
CA GLY A 76 -26.59 15.89 2.27
C GLY A 76 -26.88 14.44 2.66
N GLY A 77 -27.67 14.28 3.72
CA GLY A 77 -27.99 12.98 4.28
C GLY A 77 -26.89 12.38 5.17
N ASP A 78 -27.19 11.21 5.72
CA ASP A 78 -26.29 10.41 6.55
C ASP A 78 -26.54 8.92 6.32
N GLY A 79 -25.54 8.09 6.61
CA GLY A 79 -25.63 6.65 6.44
C GLY A 79 -24.32 5.94 6.71
N ALA A 80 -24.32 4.61 6.57
CA ALA A 80 -23.12 3.79 6.71
C ALA A 80 -22.84 3.03 5.39
N ALA A 81 -21.64 3.20 4.84
CA ALA A 81 -21.18 2.58 3.60
C ALA A 81 -20.18 1.44 3.87
N ASP A 82 -20.40 0.31 3.22
CA ASP A 82 -19.47 -0.81 3.15
C ASP A 82 -18.47 -0.53 2.02
N GLU A 83 -17.25 -0.19 2.39
CA GLU A 83 -16.17 0.16 1.49
C GLU A 83 -15.20 -1.02 1.23
N ALA A 84 -15.57 -2.23 1.59
CA ALA A 84 -14.70 -3.41 1.49
C ALA A 84 -14.17 -3.66 0.07
N SER A 85 -14.93 -3.27 -0.97
CA SER A 85 -14.51 -3.39 -2.37
C SER A 85 -13.33 -2.50 -2.73
N VAL A 86 -13.13 -1.39 -2.05
CA VAL A 86 -12.05 -0.42 -2.27
C VAL A 86 -11.00 -0.50 -1.18
N THR A 87 -11.41 -0.46 0.09
CA THR A 87 -10.49 -0.38 1.23
C THR A 87 -10.08 -1.76 1.77
N GLY A 88 -10.86 -2.81 1.49
CA GLY A 88 -10.69 -4.14 2.07
C GLY A 88 -11.16 -4.25 3.53
N GLU A 89 -11.75 -3.20 4.10
CA GLU A 89 -12.28 -3.18 5.47
C GLU A 89 -13.75 -3.61 5.46
N SER A 90 -14.10 -4.66 6.21
CA SER A 90 -15.46 -5.20 6.23
C SER A 90 -16.42 -4.45 7.17
N VAL A 91 -15.91 -3.53 7.99
CA VAL A 91 -16.74 -2.73 8.91
C VAL A 91 -17.28 -1.51 8.15
N PRO A 92 -18.63 -1.35 8.04
CA PRO A 92 -19.20 -0.17 7.41
C PRO A 92 -18.74 1.12 8.10
N LYS A 93 -18.45 2.15 7.30
CA LYS A 93 -18.04 3.48 7.79
C LYS A 93 -19.19 4.46 7.73
N ASP A 94 -19.37 5.23 8.80
CA ASP A 94 -20.35 6.30 8.85
C ASP A 94 -19.97 7.41 7.85
N LYS A 95 -20.97 7.88 7.10
CA LYS A 95 -20.87 8.93 6.10
C LYS A 95 -21.85 10.04 6.42
N ALA A 96 -21.34 11.25 6.51
CA ALA A 96 -22.11 12.48 6.72
C ALA A 96 -21.62 13.56 5.75
N ALA A 97 -22.24 14.72 5.75
CA ALA A 97 -21.84 15.83 4.88
C ALA A 97 -20.33 16.14 4.99
N GLY A 98 -19.65 16.24 3.86
CA GLY A 98 -18.19 16.39 3.74
C GLY A 98 -17.41 15.07 3.65
N ALA A 99 -18.03 13.92 3.92
CA ALA A 99 -17.36 12.62 3.79
C ALA A 99 -17.21 12.21 2.33
N ARG A 100 -16.05 11.63 1.97
CA ARG A 100 -15.83 11.03 0.65
C ARG A 100 -16.49 9.65 0.57
N VAL A 101 -16.97 9.32 -0.64
CA VAL A 101 -17.52 8.01 -1.00
C VAL A 101 -16.92 7.55 -2.32
N PHE A 102 -16.91 6.25 -2.54
CA PHE A 102 -16.27 5.62 -3.70
C PHE A 102 -17.24 4.79 -4.50
N ALA A 103 -17.13 4.84 -5.82
CA ALA A 103 -17.88 3.99 -6.74
C ALA A 103 -17.65 2.50 -6.43
N GLY A 104 -18.69 1.67 -6.64
CA GLY A 104 -18.61 0.24 -6.38
C GLY A 104 -18.65 -0.17 -4.90
N THR A 105 -18.84 0.79 -3.98
CA THR A 105 -19.13 0.53 -2.56
C THR A 105 -20.63 0.48 -2.32
N MET A 106 -21.10 -0.10 -1.22
CA MET A 106 -22.53 -0.31 -0.96
C MET A 106 -23.00 0.48 0.25
N LEU A 107 -24.07 1.27 0.10
CA LEU A 107 -24.71 1.92 1.23
C LEU A 107 -25.56 0.89 2.02
N LYS A 108 -25.19 0.62 3.27
CA LYS A 108 -25.88 -0.35 4.13
C LYS A 108 -27.09 0.22 4.85
N SER A 109 -27.02 1.51 5.21
CA SER A 109 -28.10 2.20 5.91
C SER A 109 -28.10 3.69 5.55
N GLY A 110 -29.24 4.35 5.72
CA GLY A 110 -29.39 5.78 5.45
C GLY A 110 -29.64 6.11 3.98
N ALA A 111 -29.46 7.39 3.64
CA ALA A 111 -29.52 7.90 2.28
C ALA A 111 -28.53 9.07 2.14
N LEU A 112 -27.83 9.13 1.02
CA LEU A 112 -26.79 10.13 0.76
C LEU A 112 -27.07 10.88 -0.53
N ASP A 113 -26.95 12.20 -0.49
CA ASP A 113 -26.81 13.05 -1.65
C ASP A 113 -25.31 13.22 -1.91
N VAL A 114 -24.81 12.71 -3.01
CA VAL A 114 -23.39 12.68 -3.35
C VAL A 114 -23.13 13.61 -4.52
N ARG A 115 -22.29 14.64 -4.33
CA ARG A 115 -21.76 15.43 -5.42
C ARG A 115 -20.64 14.68 -6.13
N THR A 116 -20.82 14.44 -7.41
CA THR A 116 -19.91 13.69 -8.26
C THR A 116 -18.57 14.41 -8.45
N GLU A 117 -17.48 13.72 -8.18
CA GLU A 117 -16.11 14.19 -8.45
C GLU A 117 -15.42 13.39 -9.57
N ALA A 118 -15.73 12.08 -9.71
CA ALA A 118 -15.24 11.25 -10.80
C ALA A 118 -16.29 10.21 -11.22
N ILE A 119 -16.30 9.84 -12.50
CA ILE A 119 -17.24 8.91 -13.14
C ILE A 119 -16.51 7.91 -14.04
N GLY A 120 -17.09 6.72 -14.25
CA GLY A 120 -16.59 5.73 -15.20
C GLY A 120 -15.14 5.33 -14.90
N ASP A 121 -14.28 5.43 -15.91
CA ASP A 121 -12.87 5.03 -15.86
C ASP A 121 -12.01 5.92 -14.94
N ASP A 122 -12.50 7.12 -14.61
CA ASP A 122 -11.80 8.05 -13.73
C ASP A 122 -12.02 7.75 -12.24
N THR A 123 -12.95 6.85 -11.90
CA THR A 123 -13.21 6.47 -10.51
C THR A 123 -12.04 5.70 -9.91
N THR A 124 -11.88 5.81 -8.60
CA THR A 124 -10.87 5.06 -7.82
C THR A 124 -11.00 3.56 -8.06
N PHE A 125 -12.24 3.06 -8.10
CA PHE A 125 -12.51 1.65 -8.32
C PHE A 125 -12.10 1.18 -9.72
N ALA A 126 -12.40 1.94 -10.77
CA ALA A 126 -12.00 1.62 -12.14
C ALA A 126 -10.47 1.62 -12.29
N LYS A 127 -9.78 2.58 -11.66
CA LYS A 127 -8.32 2.63 -11.61
C LYS A 127 -7.71 1.44 -10.89
N ILE A 128 -8.33 0.98 -9.79
CA ILE A 128 -7.91 -0.26 -9.10
C ILE A 128 -7.98 -1.45 -10.06
N VAL A 129 -9.08 -1.58 -10.79
CA VAL A 129 -9.28 -2.66 -11.76
C VAL A 129 -8.24 -2.60 -12.87
N ALA A 130 -8.04 -1.44 -13.48
CA ALA A 130 -7.04 -1.24 -14.54
C ALA A 130 -5.61 -1.57 -14.06
N LEU A 131 -5.23 -1.13 -12.85
CA LEU A 131 -3.92 -1.45 -12.26
C LEU A 131 -3.73 -2.96 -12.02
N VAL A 132 -4.79 -3.67 -11.64
CA VAL A 132 -4.73 -5.13 -11.44
C VAL A 132 -4.61 -5.84 -12.79
N GLU A 133 -5.30 -5.36 -13.84
CA GLU A 133 -5.18 -5.88 -15.21
C GLU A 133 -3.78 -5.60 -15.79
N ASP A 134 -3.25 -4.40 -15.67
CA ASP A 134 -1.89 -4.04 -16.11
C ASP A 134 -0.82 -4.86 -15.36
N ALA A 135 -1.04 -5.12 -14.07
CA ALA A 135 -0.14 -5.91 -13.25
C ALA A 135 -0.08 -7.38 -13.70
N GLU A 136 -1.15 -7.90 -14.31
CA GLU A 136 -1.21 -9.25 -14.90
C GLU A 136 -0.23 -9.39 -16.08
N ASP A 137 -0.10 -8.33 -16.89
CA ASP A 137 0.79 -8.32 -18.05
C ASP A 137 2.27 -8.05 -17.69
N SER A 138 2.54 -7.61 -16.46
CA SER A 138 3.90 -7.32 -16.01
C SER A 138 4.67 -8.61 -15.64
N ARG A 139 5.76 -8.90 -16.38
CA ARG A 139 6.58 -10.10 -16.16
C ARG A 139 7.54 -9.93 -14.99
N ALA A 140 7.42 -10.80 -13.99
CA ALA A 140 8.36 -10.86 -12.86
C ALA A 140 9.78 -11.30 -13.28
N PRO A 141 10.85 -10.88 -12.57
CA PRO A 141 12.23 -11.30 -12.85
C PRO A 141 12.42 -12.81 -12.89
N VAL A 142 11.75 -13.54 -12.00
CA VAL A 142 11.79 -15.01 -11.98
C VAL A 142 11.20 -15.60 -13.26
N GLN A 143 10.17 -15.01 -13.82
CA GLN A 143 9.60 -15.41 -15.12
C GLN A 143 10.56 -15.12 -16.27
N LYS A 144 11.19 -13.94 -16.29
CA LYS A 144 12.24 -13.61 -17.30
C LYS A 144 13.41 -14.56 -17.21
N LEU A 145 13.78 -15.00 -16.00
CA LEU A 145 14.82 -16.01 -15.81
C LEU A 145 14.38 -17.37 -16.36
N ALA A 146 13.14 -17.81 -16.09
CA ALA A 146 12.57 -19.04 -16.62
C ALA A 146 12.55 -19.02 -18.17
N ASP A 147 12.11 -17.92 -18.78
CA ASP A 147 12.12 -17.72 -20.24
C ASP A 147 13.56 -17.82 -20.81
N LYS A 148 14.53 -17.19 -20.14
CA LYS A 148 15.94 -17.25 -20.54
C LYS A 148 16.51 -18.65 -20.44
N VAL A 149 16.20 -19.36 -19.34
CA VAL A 149 16.60 -20.77 -19.15
C VAL A 149 15.97 -21.62 -20.24
N ALA A 150 14.68 -21.49 -20.53
CA ALA A 150 13.99 -22.22 -21.60
C ALA A 150 14.65 -21.98 -22.96
N THR A 151 15.04 -20.74 -23.27
CA THR A 151 15.71 -20.38 -24.54
C THR A 151 17.02 -21.15 -24.74
N TRP A 152 17.82 -21.35 -23.69
CA TRP A 152 19.05 -22.12 -23.75
C TRP A 152 18.83 -23.64 -23.64
N LEU A 153 17.79 -24.04 -22.91
CA LEU A 153 17.48 -25.44 -22.65
C LEU A 153 16.94 -26.14 -23.91
N ILE A 154 16.11 -25.46 -24.73
CA ILE A 154 15.52 -26.05 -25.94
C ILE A 154 16.57 -26.59 -26.92
N PRO A 155 17.60 -25.84 -27.34
CA PRO A 155 18.65 -26.39 -28.19
C PRO A 155 19.39 -27.58 -27.56
N LEU A 156 19.65 -27.52 -26.24
CA LEU A 156 20.31 -28.61 -25.52
C LEU A 156 19.46 -29.89 -25.49
N ILE A 157 18.12 -29.73 -25.29
CA ILE A 157 17.14 -30.83 -25.37
C ILE A 157 17.15 -31.46 -26.75
N ILE A 158 17.14 -30.67 -27.81
CA ILE A 158 17.17 -31.19 -29.18
C ILE A 158 18.43 -32.04 -29.42
N VAL A 159 19.59 -31.52 -29.02
CA VAL A 159 20.86 -32.27 -29.13
C VAL A 159 20.78 -33.56 -28.32
N PHE A 160 20.30 -33.53 -27.09
CA PHE A 160 20.13 -34.69 -26.22
C PHE A 160 19.21 -35.73 -26.87
N LEU A 161 18.05 -35.35 -27.39
CA LEU A 161 17.12 -36.26 -28.06
C LEU A 161 17.73 -36.90 -29.33
N VAL A 162 18.48 -36.12 -30.12
CA VAL A 162 19.21 -36.64 -31.29
C VAL A 162 20.26 -37.67 -30.89
N VAL A 163 21.04 -37.38 -29.86
CA VAL A 163 22.07 -38.34 -29.36
C VAL A 163 21.40 -39.63 -28.86
N VAL A 164 20.32 -39.52 -28.06
CA VAL A 164 19.59 -40.71 -27.58
C VAL A 164 19.03 -41.50 -28.76
N PHE A 165 18.46 -40.84 -29.79
CA PHE A 165 17.96 -41.51 -30.98
C PHE A 165 19.03 -42.25 -31.77
N ILE A 166 20.20 -41.64 -31.94
CA ILE A 166 21.33 -42.27 -32.65
C ILE A 166 21.76 -43.56 -31.91
N VAL A 167 21.76 -43.54 -30.56
CA VAL A 167 22.21 -44.66 -29.73
C VAL A 167 21.13 -45.74 -29.65
N THR A 168 19.88 -45.39 -29.41
CA THR A 168 18.80 -46.35 -29.10
C THR A 168 18.02 -46.79 -30.33
N ARG A 169 17.89 -45.91 -31.36
CA ARG A 169 17.03 -46.10 -32.52
C ARG A 169 15.56 -46.34 -32.17
N ASP A 170 15.16 -45.96 -30.96
CA ASP A 170 13.80 -46.17 -30.44
C ASP A 170 12.98 -44.88 -30.49
N VAL A 171 12.07 -44.79 -31.45
CA VAL A 171 11.17 -43.64 -31.61
C VAL A 171 10.21 -43.48 -30.42
N SER A 172 9.81 -44.62 -29.79
CA SER A 172 8.91 -44.58 -28.65
C SER A 172 9.57 -43.90 -27.43
N MET A 173 10.84 -44.22 -27.22
CA MET A 173 11.66 -43.58 -26.18
C MET A 173 11.79 -42.06 -26.44
N ILE A 174 12.05 -41.65 -27.68
CA ILE A 174 12.16 -40.22 -28.02
C ILE A 174 10.85 -39.47 -27.73
N VAL A 175 9.70 -40.01 -28.15
CA VAL A 175 8.40 -39.42 -27.86
C VAL A 175 8.17 -39.32 -26.36
N THR A 176 8.53 -40.33 -25.58
CA THR A 176 8.43 -40.33 -24.12
C THR A 176 9.29 -39.23 -23.50
N LEU A 177 10.55 -39.10 -23.95
CA LEU A 177 11.46 -38.08 -23.48
C LEU A 177 11.01 -36.66 -23.87
N MET A 178 10.45 -36.46 -25.06
CA MET A 178 9.88 -35.17 -25.49
C MET A 178 8.81 -34.65 -24.52
N ILE A 179 7.99 -35.54 -23.96
CA ILE A 179 6.97 -35.15 -22.98
C ILE A 179 7.62 -34.59 -21.72
N PHE A 180 8.61 -35.28 -21.14
CA PHE A 180 9.30 -34.86 -19.92
C PHE A 180 10.38 -33.78 -20.12
N THR A 181 10.72 -33.42 -21.34
CA THR A 181 11.68 -32.33 -21.61
C THR A 181 10.99 -31.04 -22.04
N SER A 182 9.64 -31.01 -22.07
CA SER A 182 8.88 -29.80 -22.38
C SER A 182 9.03 -28.76 -21.25
N PRO A 183 9.38 -27.50 -21.54
CA PRO A 183 9.46 -26.44 -20.54
C PRO A 183 8.10 -25.74 -20.31
N ALA A 184 6.98 -26.29 -20.76
CA ALA A 184 5.67 -25.63 -20.77
C ALA A 184 5.20 -25.26 -19.37
N GLU A 185 5.43 -26.11 -18.37
CA GLU A 185 5.02 -25.87 -16.98
C GLU A 185 5.79 -24.72 -16.33
N LEU A 186 7.06 -24.50 -16.75
CA LEU A 186 7.83 -23.34 -16.28
C LEU A 186 7.16 -22.02 -16.66
N ALA A 187 6.53 -21.98 -17.83
CA ALA A 187 5.85 -20.80 -18.33
C ALA A 187 4.52 -20.53 -17.58
N LEU A 188 3.84 -21.57 -17.08
CA LEU A 188 2.53 -21.46 -16.42
C LEU A 188 2.63 -21.33 -14.90
N ALA A 189 3.63 -21.97 -14.26
CA ALA A 189 3.73 -22.04 -12.82
C ALA A 189 3.86 -20.69 -12.11
N THR A 190 4.57 -19.74 -12.73
CA THR A 190 4.86 -18.43 -12.13
C THR A 190 3.71 -17.44 -12.29
N PRO A 191 3.14 -17.20 -13.49
CA PRO A 191 2.05 -16.23 -13.68
C PRO A 191 0.85 -16.52 -12.79
N MET A 192 0.44 -17.77 -12.65
CA MET A 192 -0.72 -18.14 -11.83
C MET A 192 -0.55 -17.76 -10.35
N VAL A 193 0.63 -17.96 -9.79
CA VAL A 193 0.93 -17.57 -8.41
C VAL A 193 0.87 -16.05 -8.25
N ILE A 194 1.43 -15.31 -9.22
CA ILE A 194 1.46 -13.84 -9.21
C ILE A 194 0.03 -13.29 -9.30
N ILE A 195 -0.77 -13.76 -10.25
CA ILE A 195 -2.17 -13.36 -10.41
C ILE A 195 -2.97 -13.63 -9.13
N ALA A 196 -2.83 -14.83 -8.55
CA ALA A 196 -3.49 -15.18 -7.30
C ALA A 196 -3.07 -14.27 -6.13
N ALA A 197 -1.79 -13.93 -6.03
CA ALA A 197 -1.26 -13.05 -4.99
C ALA A 197 -1.76 -11.61 -5.15
N ILE A 198 -1.72 -11.06 -6.37
CA ILE A 198 -2.21 -9.71 -6.68
C ILE A 198 -3.72 -9.61 -6.42
N ALA A 199 -4.51 -10.56 -6.91
CA ALA A 199 -5.94 -10.62 -6.66
C ALA A 199 -6.27 -10.72 -5.15
N ARG A 200 -5.46 -11.47 -4.40
CA ARG A 200 -5.62 -11.56 -2.94
C ARG A 200 -5.28 -10.27 -2.23
N ALA A 201 -4.21 -9.59 -2.64
CA ALA A 201 -3.81 -8.29 -2.11
C ALA A 201 -4.88 -7.23 -2.38
N ALA A 202 -5.38 -7.14 -3.62
CA ALA A 202 -6.43 -6.20 -4.03
C ALA A 202 -7.69 -6.33 -3.17
N ARG A 203 -8.15 -7.56 -2.88
CA ARG A 203 -9.28 -7.81 -1.96
C ARG A 203 -9.04 -7.34 -0.52
N SER A 204 -7.81 -7.03 -0.17
CA SER A 204 -7.44 -6.48 1.14
C SER A 204 -7.17 -4.97 1.09
N GLY A 205 -7.53 -4.31 -0.02
CA GLY A 205 -7.24 -2.90 -0.24
C GLY A 205 -5.75 -2.61 -0.42
N ILE A 206 -5.01 -3.52 -1.04
CA ILE A 206 -3.59 -3.39 -1.34
C ILE A 206 -3.40 -3.56 -2.84
N LEU A 207 -3.00 -2.51 -3.53
CA LEU A 207 -2.76 -2.50 -4.96
C LEU A 207 -1.29 -2.77 -5.25
N ILE A 208 -1.00 -3.71 -6.14
CA ILE A 208 0.35 -4.07 -6.57
C ILE A 208 0.43 -3.89 -8.08
N LYS A 209 1.28 -3.00 -8.56
CA LYS A 209 1.40 -2.66 -9.99
C LYS A 209 2.10 -3.72 -10.84
N GLY A 210 2.57 -4.81 -10.24
CA GLY A 210 3.19 -5.87 -11.02
C GLY A 210 3.87 -6.95 -10.22
N GLY A 211 4.06 -8.12 -10.85
CA GLY A 211 4.74 -9.26 -10.24
C GLY A 211 6.18 -8.98 -9.85
N ILE A 212 6.84 -8.03 -10.52
CA ILE A 212 8.21 -7.60 -10.18
C ILE A 212 8.26 -7.01 -8.76
N TYR A 213 7.29 -6.19 -8.38
CA TYR A 213 7.24 -5.54 -7.06
C TYR A 213 6.88 -6.52 -5.96
N LEU A 214 6.04 -7.52 -6.29
CA LEU A 214 5.75 -8.62 -5.37
C LEU A 214 7.02 -9.44 -5.07
N GLU A 215 7.82 -9.78 -6.09
CA GLU A 215 9.08 -10.48 -5.90
C GLU A 215 10.10 -9.64 -5.13
N SER A 216 10.26 -8.35 -5.50
CA SER A 216 11.18 -7.42 -4.82
C SER A 216 10.81 -7.28 -3.35
N LEU A 217 9.53 -7.08 -3.02
CA LEU A 217 9.07 -7.01 -1.64
C LEU A 217 9.30 -8.34 -0.90
N ALA A 218 9.08 -9.50 -1.54
CA ALA A 218 9.37 -10.80 -0.92
C ALA A 218 10.82 -10.94 -0.49
N ARG A 219 11.74 -10.33 -1.23
CA ARG A 219 13.19 -10.41 -1.06
C ARG A 219 13.79 -9.20 -0.33
N ALA A 220 13.01 -8.17 -0.01
CA ALA A 220 13.50 -6.99 0.69
C ALA A 220 14.17 -7.37 2.02
N THR A 221 15.37 -6.85 2.26
CA THR A 221 16.15 -7.05 3.48
C THR A 221 15.97 -5.90 4.45
N THR A 222 15.71 -4.72 3.91
CA THR A 222 15.59 -3.46 4.63
C THR A 222 14.25 -2.81 4.28
N VAL A 223 13.51 -2.35 5.29
CA VAL A 223 12.32 -1.53 5.11
C VAL A 223 12.59 -0.16 5.69
N VAL A 224 12.39 0.86 4.88
CA VAL A 224 12.61 2.26 5.25
C VAL A 224 11.26 2.95 5.36
N PHE A 225 11.03 3.65 6.45
CA PHE A 225 9.81 4.42 6.68
C PHE A 225 10.11 5.91 6.65
N ASP A 226 9.27 6.68 5.99
CA ASP A 226 9.13 8.08 6.36
C ASP A 226 8.46 8.21 7.72
N LYS A 227 8.75 9.27 8.48
CA LYS A 227 8.12 9.51 9.76
C LYS A 227 6.74 10.15 9.60
N THR A 228 6.70 11.33 9.00
CA THR A 228 5.52 12.22 9.03
C THR A 228 4.45 11.75 8.05
N GLY A 229 3.20 11.58 8.54
CA GLY A 229 2.12 11.06 7.71
C GLY A 229 2.19 9.55 7.43
N THR A 230 3.28 8.88 7.80
CA THR A 230 3.48 7.43 7.63
C THR A 230 3.48 6.70 8.98
N LEU A 231 4.54 6.81 9.78
CA LEU A 231 4.58 6.27 11.14
C LEU A 231 3.75 7.10 12.12
N THR A 232 3.56 8.36 11.80
CA THR A 232 2.70 9.29 12.53
C THR A 232 1.47 9.67 11.71
N VAL A 233 0.48 10.27 12.37
CA VAL A 233 -0.78 10.68 11.72
C VAL A 233 -0.57 11.90 10.82
N GLY A 234 0.50 12.68 11.04
CA GLY A 234 0.73 13.95 10.34
C GLY A 234 -0.10 15.11 10.86
N SER A 235 -0.72 14.93 12.03
CA SER A 235 -1.52 15.95 12.72
C SER A 235 -0.92 16.19 14.10
N PRO A 236 -0.07 17.22 14.26
CA PRO A 236 0.54 17.55 15.53
C PRO A 236 -0.54 17.90 16.56
N LYS A 237 -0.32 17.53 17.81
CA LYS A 237 -1.17 17.89 18.94
C LYS A 237 -0.34 18.53 20.04
N VAL A 238 -0.94 19.46 20.78
CA VAL A 238 -0.30 20.05 21.96
C VAL A 238 -0.15 18.98 23.03
N SER A 239 1.07 18.72 23.44
CA SER A 239 1.44 17.75 24.50
C SER A 239 1.66 18.42 25.84
N ALA A 240 2.21 19.64 25.87
CA ALA A 240 2.38 20.41 27.09
C ALA A 240 2.35 21.92 26.80
N VAL A 241 1.92 22.69 27.80
CA VAL A 241 2.00 24.16 27.82
C VAL A 241 2.83 24.56 29.04
N ARG A 242 3.89 25.33 28.81
CA ARG A 242 4.81 25.76 29.89
C ARG A 242 4.81 27.27 29.99
N VAL A 243 4.41 27.80 31.10
CA VAL A 243 4.47 29.22 31.43
C VAL A 243 5.83 29.53 32.09
N VAL A 244 6.57 30.45 31.50
CA VAL A 244 7.89 30.88 32.02
C VAL A 244 7.76 32.10 32.91
N ASP A 245 6.86 33.01 32.58
CA ASP A 245 6.52 34.18 33.38
C ASP A 245 5.41 33.83 34.35
N GLY A 246 5.74 33.69 35.63
CA GLY A 246 4.79 33.30 36.69
C GLY A 246 3.63 34.28 36.93
N GLN A 247 3.50 35.34 36.13
CA GLN A 247 2.38 36.30 36.18
C GLN A 247 1.25 35.94 35.20
N LEU A 248 1.50 35.03 34.22
CA LEU A 248 0.49 34.55 33.28
C LEU A 248 -0.03 33.18 33.69
N SER A 249 -1.31 32.95 33.47
CA SER A 249 -1.88 31.61 33.53
C SER A 249 -1.69 30.88 32.20
N GLU A 250 -1.81 29.54 32.21
CA GLU A 250 -1.78 28.72 30.99
C GLU A 250 -2.87 29.16 30.01
N ALA A 251 -4.08 29.51 30.52
CA ALA A 251 -5.18 29.99 29.70
C ALA A 251 -4.86 31.33 28.99
N GLU A 252 -4.14 32.24 29.66
CA GLU A 252 -3.71 33.51 29.07
C GLU A 252 -2.63 33.31 28.02
N LEU A 253 -1.67 32.40 28.26
CA LEU A 253 -0.66 32.05 27.27
C LEU A 253 -1.29 31.45 26.01
N LEU A 254 -2.23 30.51 26.18
CA LEU A 254 -2.99 29.90 25.08
C LEU A 254 -3.83 30.95 24.36
N ARG A 255 -4.44 31.90 25.07
CA ARG A 255 -5.22 32.98 24.50
C ARG A 255 -4.37 33.88 23.56
N LEU A 256 -3.15 34.22 23.97
CA LEU A 256 -2.22 34.99 23.18
C LEU A 256 -1.74 34.22 21.96
N ALA A 257 -1.29 32.97 22.14
CA ALA A 257 -0.79 32.13 21.07
C ALA A 257 -1.87 31.79 20.04
N ALA A 258 -3.02 31.25 20.49
CA ALA A 258 -4.11 30.89 19.61
C ALA A 258 -4.76 32.12 18.95
N GLY A 259 -4.80 33.26 19.64
CA GLY A 259 -5.26 34.53 19.09
C GLY A 259 -4.46 34.93 17.85
N LEU A 260 -3.14 34.80 17.90
CA LEU A 260 -2.27 35.09 16.77
C LEU A 260 -2.36 34.00 15.69
N ASP A 261 -2.30 32.71 16.11
CA ASP A 261 -2.28 31.55 15.22
C ASP A 261 -3.57 31.33 14.42
N ARG A 262 -4.71 31.90 14.87
CA ARG A 262 -6.01 31.68 14.17
C ARG A 262 -6.03 32.18 12.72
N ARG A 263 -5.10 33.02 12.30
CA ARG A 263 -4.95 33.49 10.92
C ARG A 263 -3.89 32.71 10.14
N SER A 264 -3.18 31.80 10.78
CA SER A 264 -2.19 30.95 10.15
C SER A 264 -2.83 29.67 9.65
N SER A 265 -2.49 29.24 8.44
CA SER A 265 -2.85 27.92 7.87
C SER A 265 -1.79 26.85 8.16
N HIS A 266 -0.84 27.12 9.04
CA HIS A 266 0.20 26.15 9.37
C HIS A 266 -0.36 25.07 10.31
N PRO A 267 -0.07 23.76 10.10
CA PRO A 267 -0.60 22.68 10.93
C PRO A 267 -0.33 22.82 12.44
N LEU A 268 0.84 23.39 12.81
CA LEU A 268 1.16 23.67 14.22
C LEU A 268 0.23 24.75 14.82
N ALA A 269 -0.10 25.78 14.03
CA ALA A 269 -0.99 26.84 14.45
C ALA A 269 -2.43 26.32 14.63
N GLU A 270 -2.91 25.48 13.71
CA GLU A 270 -4.21 24.82 13.81
C GLU A 270 -4.30 23.98 15.09
N ALA A 271 -3.26 23.22 15.42
CA ALA A 271 -3.19 22.41 16.64
C ALA A 271 -3.29 23.27 17.91
N VAL A 272 -2.62 24.42 17.94
CA VAL A 272 -2.69 25.37 19.09
C VAL A 272 -4.10 25.95 19.23
N VAL A 273 -4.72 26.35 18.12
CA VAL A 273 -6.09 26.89 18.08
C VAL A 273 -7.11 25.84 18.52
N GLU A 274 -7.02 24.61 18.03
CA GLU A 274 -7.90 23.50 18.43
C GLU A 274 -7.76 23.19 19.92
N TYR A 275 -6.55 23.11 20.40
CA TYR A 275 -6.27 22.84 21.83
C TYR A 275 -6.86 23.94 22.72
N ALA A 276 -6.64 25.22 22.37
CA ALA A 276 -7.18 26.35 23.11
C ALA A 276 -8.72 26.32 23.15
N ARG A 277 -9.39 26.00 22.03
CA ARG A 277 -10.85 25.82 21.99
C ARG A 277 -11.32 24.66 22.88
N ALA A 278 -10.63 23.55 22.87
CA ALA A 278 -10.96 22.40 23.70
C ALA A 278 -10.82 22.70 25.21
N GLN A 279 -9.91 23.60 25.59
CA GLN A 279 -9.76 24.12 26.96
C GLN A 279 -10.76 25.22 27.32
N GLY A 280 -11.65 25.59 26.40
CA GLY A 280 -12.66 26.66 26.62
C GLY A 280 -12.07 28.08 26.62
N VAL A 281 -10.86 28.26 26.06
CA VAL A 281 -10.22 29.57 25.97
C VAL A 281 -10.89 30.40 24.87
N ASP A 282 -11.27 31.63 25.19
CA ASP A 282 -11.75 32.58 24.20
C ASP A 282 -10.59 33.08 23.34
N ILE A 283 -10.72 32.96 22.00
CA ILE A 283 -9.65 33.26 21.04
C ILE A 283 -9.91 34.59 20.36
N PRO A 284 -9.18 35.66 20.74
CA PRO A 284 -9.38 37.00 20.16
C PRO A 284 -8.90 37.08 18.72
N GLU A 285 -9.37 38.09 18.01
CA GLU A 285 -8.90 38.41 16.65
C GLU A 285 -7.62 39.23 16.74
N PRO A 286 -6.53 38.85 16.07
CA PRO A 286 -5.29 39.61 16.08
C PRO A 286 -5.36 40.82 15.13
N THR A 287 -4.57 41.84 15.43
CA THR A 287 -4.27 42.95 14.52
C THR A 287 -2.78 42.92 14.14
N ASP A 288 -2.42 43.62 13.06
CA ASP A 288 -1.02 43.71 12.58
C ASP A 288 -0.35 42.35 12.36
N PHE A 289 -1.14 41.36 11.90
CA PHE A 289 -0.67 39.99 11.70
C PHE A 289 0.32 39.90 10.53
N GLU A 290 1.50 39.35 10.77
CA GLU A 290 2.55 39.13 9.78
C GLU A 290 3.13 37.71 9.92
N VAL A 291 3.34 37.03 8.78
CA VAL A 291 4.02 35.74 8.72
C VAL A 291 5.51 35.96 8.46
N VAL A 292 6.36 35.42 9.33
CA VAL A 292 7.81 35.38 9.13
C VAL A 292 8.18 33.99 8.59
N PRO A 293 8.48 33.85 7.28
CA PRO A 293 8.67 32.55 6.63
C PRO A 293 9.73 31.71 7.31
N GLY A 294 9.36 30.44 7.62
CA GLY A 294 10.23 29.46 8.29
C GLY A 294 10.53 29.74 9.76
N ARG A 295 9.90 30.75 10.38
CA ARG A 295 10.18 31.15 11.76
C ARG A 295 8.92 31.20 12.64
N GLY A 296 7.81 31.73 12.15
CA GLY A 296 6.58 31.86 12.91
C GLY A 296 5.73 33.05 12.47
N VAL A 297 4.99 33.61 13.41
CA VAL A 297 4.05 34.72 13.19
C VAL A 297 4.22 35.81 14.24
N THR A 298 3.91 37.05 13.85
CA THR A 298 3.95 38.24 14.71
C THR A 298 2.66 39.03 14.58
N GLY A 299 2.30 39.78 15.60
CA GLY A 299 1.12 40.66 15.56
C GLY A 299 0.73 41.20 16.92
N THR A 300 -0.45 41.76 17.00
CA THR A 300 -1.01 42.33 18.24
C THR A 300 -2.25 41.53 18.67
N VAL A 301 -2.27 41.06 19.92
CA VAL A 301 -3.39 40.33 20.53
C VAL A 301 -3.74 40.99 21.86
N ASP A 302 -4.98 41.39 22.04
CA ASP A 302 -5.47 42.12 23.23
C ASP A 302 -4.63 43.36 23.57
N GLY A 303 -4.10 44.07 22.55
CA GLY A 303 -3.26 45.25 22.71
C GLY A 303 -1.79 44.99 23.10
N ARG A 304 -1.38 43.71 23.14
CA ARG A 304 0.00 43.29 23.43
C ARG A 304 0.70 42.88 22.13
N ALA A 305 1.95 43.27 21.96
CA ALA A 305 2.79 42.78 20.85
C ALA A 305 3.17 41.33 21.13
N VAL A 306 2.75 40.39 20.25
CA VAL A 306 2.93 38.94 20.45
C VAL A 306 3.76 38.35 19.29
N LEU A 307 4.69 37.47 19.63
CA LEU A 307 5.44 36.63 18.69
C LEU A 307 5.18 35.18 19.06
N VAL A 308 4.88 34.35 18.03
CA VAL A 308 4.67 32.92 18.19
C VAL A 308 5.50 32.20 17.13
N GLY A 309 6.47 31.37 17.53
CA GLY A 309 7.35 30.69 16.58
C GLY A 309 8.52 29.96 17.21
N ASN A 310 9.51 29.63 16.37
CA ASN A 310 10.71 28.92 16.80
C ASN A 310 11.70 29.84 17.55
N ALA A 311 12.73 29.27 18.17
CA ALA A 311 13.75 30.01 18.93
C ALA A 311 14.44 31.10 18.08
N ALA A 312 14.60 30.89 16.76
CA ALA A 312 15.24 31.85 15.87
C ALA A 312 14.41 33.15 15.73
N LEU A 313 13.05 33.04 15.67
CA LEU A 313 12.18 34.22 15.61
C LEU A 313 12.38 35.11 16.83
N LEU A 314 12.42 34.51 18.02
CA LEU A 314 12.54 35.26 19.27
C LEU A 314 13.94 35.83 19.44
N THR A 315 14.98 35.08 19.07
CA THR A 315 16.38 35.51 19.13
C THR A 315 16.63 36.72 18.22
N ASP A 316 16.07 36.74 17.01
CA ASP A 316 16.16 37.89 16.08
C ASP A 316 15.46 39.14 16.64
N ALA A 317 14.42 38.94 17.46
CA ALA A 317 13.76 40.02 18.19
C ALA A 317 14.49 40.40 19.50
N GLY A 318 15.67 39.85 19.76
CA GLY A 318 16.47 40.12 20.95
C GLY A 318 15.96 39.47 22.24
N ILE A 319 15.09 38.47 22.12
CA ILE A 319 14.49 37.76 23.27
C ILE A 319 15.28 36.45 23.51
N ALA A 320 15.82 36.30 24.71
CA ALA A 320 16.55 35.10 25.08
C ALA A 320 15.60 33.90 25.23
N VAL A 321 15.95 32.81 24.55
CA VAL A 321 15.24 31.51 24.63
C VAL A 321 16.18 30.51 25.29
N PRO A 322 15.70 29.68 26.25
CA PRO A 322 16.51 28.62 26.84
C PRO A 322 16.97 27.63 25.74
N THR A 323 18.28 27.38 25.67
CA THR A 323 18.84 26.32 24.83
C THR A 323 18.70 24.98 25.55
N ALA A 324 17.61 24.27 25.30
CA ALA A 324 17.47 22.87 25.69
C ALA A 324 17.50 22.01 24.41
N GLU A 325 18.08 20.82 24.47
CA GLU A 325 17.83 19.80 23.45
C GLU A 325 16.38 19.36 23.59
N GLU A 326 15.52 19.94 22.76
CA GLU A 326 14.08 19.67 22.82
C GLU A 326 13.79 18.38 22.05
N ALA A 327 13.37 17.37 22.77
CA ALA A 327 12.91 16.10 22.18
C ALA A 327 11.48 16.20 21.59
N THR A 328 10.91 17.42 21.51
CA THR A 328 9.58 17.73 20.98
C THR A 328 9.66 18.97 20.08
N THR A 329 8.65 19.16 19.23
CA THR A 329 8.51 20.43 18.50
C THR A 329 8.01 21.49 19.48
N VAL A 330 8.79 22.55 19.68
CA VAL A 330 8.44 23.62 20.63
C VAL A 330 8.15 24.92 19.88
N ILE A 331 7.00 25.52 20.18
CA ILE A 331 6.62 26.86 19.80
C ILE A 331 6.84 27.77 21.01
N HIS A 332 7.66 28.79 20.87
CA HIS A 332 7.87 29.81 21.89
C HIS A 332 6.89 30.96 21.70
N VAL A 333 6.37 31.45 22.82
CA VAL A 333 5.43 32.59 22.85
C VAL A 333 6.10 33.72 23.61
N ALA A 334 6.20 34.88 22.94
CA ALA A 334 6.67 36.10 23.58
C ALA A 334 5.58 37.18 23.52
N ALA A 335 5.51 37.99 24.57
CA ALA A 335 4.61 39.13 24.65
C ALA A 335 5.37 40.35 25.18
N ASP A 336 5.17 41.51 24.57
CA ASP A 336 5.77 42.80 24.94
C ASP A 336 7.32 42.72 25.12
N GLY A 337 7.98 41.97 24.19
CA GLY A 337 9.43 41.80 24.18
C GLY A 337 9.99 40.83 25.20
N ARG A 338 9.18 39.98 25.84
CA ARG A 338 9.61 38.98 26.82
C ARG A 338 9.07 37.59 26.49
N LEU A 339 9.88 36.55 26.70
CA LEU A 339 9.42 35.17 26.64
C LEU A 339 8.42 34.93 27.77
N VAL A 340 7.17 34.57 27.43
CA VAL A 340 6.11 34.27 28.41
C VAL A 340 5.83 32.80 28.57
N GLY A 341 6.20 31.98 27.59
CA GLY A 341 6.07 30.54 27.68
C GLY A 341 6.40 29.81 26.40
N SER A 342 6.13 28.51 26.41
CA SER A 342 6.28 27.62 25.27
C SER A 342 5.15 26.60 25.22
N ILE A 343 4.83 26.15 24.00
CA ILE A 343 3.86 25.11 23.70
C ILE A 343 4.60 23.98 23.02
N GLU A 344 4.56 22.80 23.63
CA GLU A 344 5.17 21.60 23.09
C GLU A 344 4.12 20.87 22.22
N LEU A 345 4.51 20.47 21.03
CA LEU A 345 3.66 19.73 20.11
C LEU A 345 4.34 18.41 19.74
N GLU A 346 3.54 17.38 19.62
CA GLU A 346 3.99 16.06 19.18
C GLU A 346 3.07 15.56 18.08
N ASP A 347 3.68 15.01 17.03
CA ASP A 347 2.93 14.26 16.03
C ASP A 347 2.63 12.85 16.60
N GLN A 348 1.36 12.49 16.60
CA GLN A 348 0.92 11.24 17.24
C GLN A 348 1.37 10.03 16.41
N LEU A 349 1.96 9.04 17.08
CA LEU A 349 2.23 7.76 16.46
C LEU A 349 0.92 7.12 15.96
N ARG A 350 0.98 6.59 14.77
CA ARG A 350 -0.16 5.90 14.17
C ARG A 350 -0.48 4.63 14.98
N PRO A 351 -1.76 4.36 15.26
CA PRO A 351 -2.16 3.11 15.93
C PRO A 351 -1.62 1.89 15.17
N GLY A 352 -1.05 0.92 15.88
CA GLY A 352 -0.48 -0.29 15.30
C GLY A 352 0.93 -0.13 14.71
N ALA A 353 1.58 1.05 14.81
CA ALA A 353 2.93 1.26 14.27
C ALA A 353 3.96 0.31 14.89
N LYS A 354 3.96 0.18 16.21
CA LYS A 354 4.88 -0.71 16.94
C LYS A 354 4.68 -2.18 16.56
N GLU A 355 3.43 -2.60 16.48
CA GLU A 355 3.05 -3.96 16.07
C GLU A 355 3.45 -4.24 14.63
N ALA A 356 3.32 -3.24 13.73
CA ALA A 356 3.74 -3.37 12.34
C ALA A 356 5.27 -3.54 12.22
N ILE A 357 6.06 -2.74 12.94
CA ILE A 357 7.53 -2.87 13.00
C ILE A 357 7.93 -4.26 13.51
N ALA A 358 7.37 -4.70 14.65
CA ALA A 358 7.62 -6.04 15.18
C ALA A 358 7.18 -7.15 14.20
N GLY A 359 6.04 -6.99 13.53
CA GLY A 359 5.52 -7.91 12.52
C GLY A 359 6.44 -8.01 11.30
N LEU A 360 7.07 -6.93 10.86
CA LEU A 360 8.03 -6.95 9.75
C LEU A 360 9.31 -7.72 10.13
N HIS A 361 9.85 -7.53 11.35
CA HIS A 361 10.98 -8.32 11.85
C HIS A 361 10.62 -9.82 11.91
N ALA A 362 9.45 -10.16 12.45
CA ALA A 362 8.96 -11.55 12.48
C ALA A 362 8.80 -12.14 11.06
N ASN A 363 8.50 -11.32 10.06
CA ASN A 363 8.45 -11.69 8.66
C ASN A 363 9.82 -11.63 7.93
N GLY A 364 10.93 -11.55 8.69
CA GLY A 364 12.30 -11.70 8.19
C GLY A 364 12.87 -10.47 7.50
N VAL A 365 12.37 -9.27 7.83
CA VAL A 365 13.07 -8.01 7.56
C VAL A 365 14.24 -7.92 8.54
N ARG A 366 15.44 -7.67 8.00
CA ARG A 366 16.67 -7.66 8.81
C ARG A 366 16.93 -6.32 9.46
N ARG A 367 16.52 -5.25 8.79
CA ARG A 367 16.74 -3.87 9.23
C ARG A 367 15.52 -3.03 8.91
N ILE A 368 15.12 -2.21 9.87
CA ILE A 368 14.11 -1.18 9.70
C ILE A 368 14.75 0.16 9.97
N ALA A 369 14.66 1.08 9.01
CA ALA A 369 15.19 2.42 9.11
C ALA A 369 14.08 3.47 9.05
N MET A 370 14.29 4.62 9.68
CA MET A 370 13.41 5.78 9.61
C MET A 370 14.15 6.97 9.00
N LEU A 371 13.51 7.63 8.02
CA LEU A 371 13.98 8.89 7.44
C LEU A 371 13.06 10.01 7.89
N THR A 372 13.61 11.13 8.32
CA THR A 372 12.82 12.28 8.76
C THR A 372 13.57 13.60 8.59
N GLY A 373 12.82 14.68 8.35
CA GLY A 373 13.33 16.04 8.43
C GLY A 373 13.38 16.62 9.85
N ASP A 374 12.91 15.89 10.85
CA ASP A 374 12.98 16.31 12.26
C ASP A 374 14.41 16.21 12.78
N ASN A 375 14.66 16.89 13.91
CA ASN A 375 15.94 16.80 14.60
C ASN A 375 16.22 15.40 15.15
N GLU A 376 17.49 15.11 15.38
CA GLU A 376 17.96 13.79 15.79
C GLU A 376 17.37 13.33 17.13
N ALA A 377 17.12 14.24 18.09
CA ALA A 377 16.58 13.90 19.42
C ALA A 377 15.13 13.38 19.32
N ILE A 378 14.29 14.08 18.54
CA ILE A 378 12.90 13.65 18.25
C ILE A 378 12.90 12.30 17.52
N ALA A 379 13.72 12.18 16.48
CA ALA A 379 13.79 11.00 15.64
C ALA A 379 14.23 9.76 16.44
N ARG A 380 15.24 9.87 17.27
CA ARG A 380 15.72 8.77 18.13
C ARG A 380 14.69 8.33 19.16
N ARG A 381 13.94 9.26 19.76
CA ARG A 381 12.87 8.93 20.69
C ARG A 381 11.78 8.10 20.01
N VAL A 382 11.28 8.55 18.86
CA VAL A 382 10.27 7.82 18.08
C VAL A 382 10.78 6.44 17.68
N ALA A 383 12.02 6.32 17.23
CA ALA A 383 12.63 5.06 16.85
C ALA A 383 12.75 4.08 18.04
N ALA A 384 13.13 4.57 19.20
CA ALA A 384 13.21 3.76 20.42
C ALA A 384 11.83 3.23 20.85
N ASP A 385 10.79 4.07 20.77
CA ASP A 385 9.41 3.70 21.12
C ASP A 385 8.85 2.62 20.18
N LEU A 386 9.21 2.68 18.90
CA LEU A 386 8.73 1.76 17.87
C LEU A 386 9.62 0.51 17.69
N GLY A 387 10.87 0.53 18.17
CA GLY A 387 11.84 -0.54 17.97
C GLY A 387 12.46 -0.53 16.57
N ILE A 388 12.74 0.67 16.02
CA ILE A 388 13.40 0.89 14.73
C ILE A 388 14.92 0.82 14.91
N ASP A 389 15.62 0.15 13.99
CA ASP A 389 17.05 -0.16 14.13
C ASP A 389 17.98 1.00 13.75
N GLU A 390 17.59 1.81 12.76
CA GLU A 390 18.44 2.87 12.19
C GLU A 390 17.62 4.15 11.95
N VAL A 391 18.22 5.31 12.21
CA VAL A 391 17.59 6.62 12.10
C VAL A 391 18.46 7.55 11.28
N HIS A 392 17.85 8.24 10.33
CA HIS A 392 18.45 9.35 9.59
C HIS A 392 17.55 10.57 9.79
N ALA A 393 18.05 11.56 10.51
CA ALA A 393 17.36 12.79 10.89
C ALA A 393 17.88 14.00 10.10
N ASP A 394 17.25 15.16 10.28
CA ASP A 394 17.62 16.43 9.65
C ASP A 394 17.72 16.37 8.11
N LEU A 395 16.94 15.49 7.46
CA LEU A 395 17.00 15.22 6.03
C LEU A 395 16.10 16.18 5.23
N LEU A 396 16.66 16.76 4.18
CA LEU A 396 15.90 17.36 3.10
C LEU A 396 15.35 16.25 2.15
N PRO A 397 14.34 16.53 1.32
CA PRO A 397 13.79 15.52 0.40
C PRO A 397 14.83 14.86 -0.51
N GLN A 398 15.83 15.61 -1.00
CA GLN A 398 16.92 15.07 -1.80
C GLN A 398 17.86 14.15 -1.01
N ASP A 399 18.02 14.39 0.29
CA ASP A 399 18.90 13.59 1.15
C ASP A 399 18.29 12.22 1.42
N LYS A 400 16.95 12.13 1.54
CA LYS A 400 16.24 10.86 1.61
C LYS A 400 16.55 9.95 0.41
N VAL A 401 16.57 10.53 -0.80
CA VAL A 401 16.93 9.82 -2.03
C VAL A 401 18.38 9.33 -1.98
N ALA A 402 19.31 10.16 -1.49
CA ALA A 402 20.72 9.81 -1.36
C ALA A 402 20.93 8.63 -0.39
N VAL A 403 20.27 8.66 0.78
CA VAL A 403 20.35 7.58 1.77
C VAL A 403 19.84 6.25 1.19
N ILE A 404 18.72 6.24 0.47
CA ILE A 404 18.19 5.02 -0.15
C ILE A 404 19.16 4.47 -1.20
N LYS A 405 19.76 5.33 -2.03
CA LYS A 405 20.78 4.93 -3.01
C LYS A 405 21.98 4.30 -2.34
N GLU A 406 22.50 4.91 -1.27
CA GLU A 406 23.63 4.40 -0.51
C GLU A 406 23.33 3.01 0.10
N MET A 407 22.14 2.80 0.66
CA MET A 407 21.71 1.48 1.15
C MET A 407 21.71 0.44 0.02
N ARG A 408 21.19 0.80 -1.15
CA ARG A 408 21.19 -0.08 -2.34
C ARG A 408 22.59 -0.37 -2.85
N ASP A 409 23.47 0.61 -2.87
CA ASP A 409 24.88 0.44 -3.29
C ASP A 409 25.65 -0.48 -2.32
N ARG A 410 25.25 -0.54 -1.05
CA ARG A 410 25.72 -1.53 -0.06
C ARG A 410 25.16 -2.94 -0.27
N GLY A 411 24.31 -3.13 -1.30
CA GLY A 411 23.70 -4.43 -1.62
C GLY A 411 22.44 -4.75 -0.82
N GLU A 412 21.87 -3.76 -0.13
CA GLU A 412 20.59 -3.92 0.57
C GLU A 412 19.43 -3.86 -0.43
N ARG A 413 18.41 -4.69 -0.21
CA ARG A 413 17.16 -4.65 -0.96
C ARG A 413 16.17 -3.81 -0.19
N VAL A 414 15.94 -2.60 -0.66
CA VAL A 414 15.20 -1.58 0.07
C VAL A 414 13.75 -1.51 -0.40
N ALA A 415 12.81 -1.65 0.53
CA ALA A 415 11.42 -1.23 0.35
C ALA A 415 11.21 0.08 1.13
N MET A 416 10.73 1.13 0.45
CA MET A 416 10.41 2.43 1.07
C MET A 416 8.92 2.57 1.29
N VAL A 417 8.52 3.03 2.47
CA VAL A 417 7.13 3.32 2.85
C VAL A 417 6.99 4.80 3.12
N GLY A 418 6.04 5.46 2.46
CA GLY A 418 5.79 6.89 2.57
C GLY A 418 4.34 7.26 2.27
N ASP A 419 4.02 8.57 2.29
CA ASP A 419 2.67 9.08 1.98
C ASP A 419 2.38 9.19 0.46
N GLY A 420 3.40 9.05 -0.37
CA GLY A 420 3.29 9.14 -1.83
C GLY A 420 3.23 10.57 -2.39
N ILE A 421 3.19 11.59 -1.55
CA ILE A 421 3.12 12.99 -1.98
C ILE A 421 4.50 13.64 -1.83
N ASN A 422 5.01 13.69 -0.61
CA ASN A 422 6.31 14.29 -0.31
C ASN A 422 7.47 13.36 -0.60
N ASP A 423 7.23 12.05 -0.52
CA ASP A 423 8.24 11.00 -0.64
C ASP A 423 8.29 10.35 -2.03
N ALA A 424 7.52 10.85 -3.02
CA ALA A 424 7.48 10.27 -4.36
C ALA A 424 8.88 10.02 -4.98
N PRO A 425 9.87 10.93 -4.87
CA PRO A 425 11.22 10.67 -5.37
C PRO A 425 11.95 9.55 -4.61
N ALA A 426 11.72 9.43 -3.30
CA ALA A 426 12.31 8.39 -2.47
C ALA A 426 11.69 7.02 -2.75
N LEU A 427 10.36 6.97 -2.92
CA LEU A 427 9.62 5.77 -3.33
C LEU A 427 10.09 5.25 -4.68
N ALA A 428 10.28 6.13 -5.66
CA ALA A 428 10.71 5.77 -7.02
C ALA A 428 12.14 5.23 -7.09
N VAL A 429 13.01 5.58 -6.15
CA VAL A 429 14.41 5.13 -6.11
C VAL A 429 14.56 3.81 -5.35
N ALA A 430 13.66 3.45 -4.46
CA ALA A 430 13.65 2.15 -3.78
C ALA A 430 13.47 0.99 -4.78
N GLU A 431 13.79 -0.25 -4.38
CA GLU A 431 13.43 -1.43 -5.19
C GLU A 431 11.93 -1.70 -5.18
N THR A 432 11.24 -1.23 -4.15
CA THR A 432 9.78 -1.25 -4.03
C THR A 432 9.33 -0.05 -3.23
N GLY A 433 8.60 0.86 -3.86
CA GLY A 433 7.93 1.97 -3.20
C GLY A 433 6.52 1.58 -2.75
N ILE A 434 6.19 1.86 -1.50
CA ILE A 434 4.87 1.58 -0.89
C ILE A 434 4.25 2.90 -0.44
N ALA A 435 3.15 3.32 -1.04
CA ALA A 435 2.40 4.50 -0.59
C ALA A 435 1.28 4.09 0.37
N MET A 436 1.11 4.87 1.43
CA MET A 436 0.01 4.75 2.40
C MET A 436 -1.10 5.75 2.10
N GLY A 437 -2.33 5.45 2.55
CA GLY A 437 -3.46 6.37 2.43
C GLY A 437 -3.91 6.69 1.00
N ALA A 438 -3.49 5.88 0.03
CA ALA A 438 -3.71 6.11 -1.39
C ALA A 438 -5.19 6.20 -1.80
N GLY A 439 -6.13 5.74 -0.96
CA GLY A 439 -7.57 5.91 -1.19
C GLY A 439 -8.04 7.37 -1.25
N GLY A 440 -7.20 8.32 -0.79
CA GLY A 440 -7.48 9.75 -0.81
C GLY A 440 -6.84 10.52 -1.97
N THR A 441 -5.77 10.00 -2.59
CA THR A 441 -5.02 10.76 -3.61
C THR A 441 -4.54 9.89 -4.76
N GLN A 442 -4.84 10.33 -5.98
CA GLN A 442 -4.35 9.67 -7.18
C GLN A 442 -2.81 9.76 -7.30
N ALA A 443 -2.22 10.86 -6.85
CA ALA A 443 -0.78 11.07 -6.89
C ALA A 443 -0.01 9.99 -6.12
N ALA A 444 -0.50 9.57 -4.94
CA ALA A 444 0.09 8.50 -4.15
C ALA A 444 0.00 7.14 -4.88
N ILE A 445 -1.14 6.85 -5.52
CA ILE A 445 -1.30 5.64 -6.33
C ILE A 445 -0.29 5.64 -7.48
N GLU A 446 -0.10 6.76 -8.16
CA GLU A 446 0.80 6.85 -9.32
C GLU A 446 2.29 6.78 -8.93
N ALA A 447 2.67 7.34 -7.80
CA ALA A 447 4.06 7.44 -7.36
C ALA A 447 4.66 6.12 -6.87
N ALA A 448 3.84 5.21 -6.32
CA ALA A 448 4.32 3.99 -5.68
C ALA A 448 4.10 2.75 -6.56
N ASP A 449 4.87 1.70 -6.29
CA ASP A 449 4.74 0.37 -6.90
C ASP A 449 3.64 -0.46 -6.22
N ILE A 450 3.44 -0.21 -4.93
CA ILE A 450 2.38 -0.79 -4.11
C ILE A 450 1.66 0.35 -3.39
N ALA A 451 0.33 0.37 -3.48
CA ALA A 451 -0.49 1.38 -2.83
C ALA A 451 -1.42 0.72 -1.81
N LEU A 452 -1.41 1.23 -0.57
CA LEU A 452 -2.33 0.84 0.48
C LEU A 452 -3.51 1.82 0.47
N MET A 453 -4.72 1.31 0.28
CA MET A 453 -5.93 2.13 0.16
C MET A 453 -6.36 2.76 1.49
N THR A 454 -5.75 2.35 2.58
CA THR A 454 -6.00 2.88 3.93
C THR A 454 -4.68 3.18 4.64
N ASP A 455 -4.78 3.89 5.74
CA ASP A 455 -3.67 4.27 6.61
C ASP A 455 -3.26 3.18 7.62
N ASP A 456 -3.68 1.94 7.41
CA ASP A 456 -3.39 0.82 8.30
C ASP A 456 -2.00 0.21 8.02
N LEU A 457 -1.04 0.46 8.92
CA LEU A 457 0.33 -0.07 8.84
C LEU A 457 0.38 -1.61 8.88
N SER A 458 -0.62 -2.29 9.45
CA SER A 458 -0.66 -3.76 9.47
C SER A 458 -0.74 -4.36 8.05
N LYS A 459 -1.24 -3.60 7.08
CA LYS A 459 -1.30 -4.01 5.67
C LYS A 459 0.09 -4.17 5.04
N ILE A 460 1.10 -3.44 5.52
CA ILE A 460 2.50 -3.60 5.08
C ILE A 460 2.99 -4.99 5.47
N VAL A 461 2.71 -5.41 6.70
CA VAL A 461 3.04 -6.76 7.18
C VAL A 461 2.29 -7.81 6.36
N GLY A 462 1.01 -7.56 6.09
CA GLY A 462 0.14 -8.42 5.29
C GLY A 462 0.64 -8.61 3.85
N VAL A 463 0.95 -7.52 3.15
CA VAL A 463 1.45 -7.62 1.76
C VAL A 463 2.83 -8.29 1.71
N ARG A 464 3.69 -8.03 2.70
CA ARG A 464 4.97 -8.74 2.83
C ARG A 464 4.78 -10.24 3.01
N ALA A 465 3.82 -10.66 3.85
CA ALA A 465 3.50 -12.07 4.06
C ALA A 465 2.97 -12.74 2.79
N ILE A 466 2.05 -12.07 2.04
CA ILE A 466 1.58 -12.53 0.73
C ILE A 466 2.75 -12.67 -0.24
N ALA A 467 3.59 -11.67 -0.35
CA ALA A 467 4.74 -11.64 -1.25
C ALA A 467 5.69 -12.82 -0.98
N ARG A 468 6.06 -13.04 0.29
CA ARG A 468 6.91 -14.18 0.69
C ARG A 468 6.26 -15.53 0.41
N ARG A 469 4.96 -15.66 0.68
CA ARG A 469 4.23 -16.90 0.38
C ARG A 469 4.17 -17.16 -1.11
N ALA A 470 3.89 -16.14 -1.93
CA ALA A 470 3.89 -16.24 -3.37
C ALA A 470 5.26 -16.67 -3.90
N TYR A 471 6.33 -15.99 -3.47
CA TYR A 471 7.69 -16.34 -3.86
C TYR A 471 8.07 -17.78 -3.48
N ARG A 472 7.72 -18.20 -2.28
CA ARG A 472 7.93 -19.59 -1.82
C ARG A 472 7.12 -20.59 -2.66
N THR A 473 5.86 -20.29 -2.96
CA THR A 473 5.01 -21.15 -3.80
C THR A 473 5.58 -21.28 -5.22
N ILE A 474 6.12 -20.19 -5.80
CA ILE A 474 6.84 -20.26 -7.08
C ILE A 474 8.03 -21.22 -7.00
N GLN A 475 8.84 -21.09 -5.94
CA GLN A 475 9.98 -21.99 -5.75
C GLN A 475 9.55 -23.46 -5.56
N GLU A 476 8.52 -23.70 -4.74
CA GLU A 476 7.95 -25.04 -4.55
C GLU A 476 7.48 -25.63 -5.89
N ASN A 477 6.76 -24.86 -6.70
CA ASN A 477 6.29 -25.29 -8.02
C ASN A 477 7.45 -25.61 -8.97
N LEU A 478 8.46 -24.73 -9.03
CA LEU A 478 9.59 -24.90 -9.93
C LEU A 478 10.50 -26.09 -9.54
N PHE A 479 10.84 -26.21 -8.24
CA PHE A 479 11.80 -27.24 -7.81
C PHE A 479 11.14 -28.61 -7.61
N VAL A 480 9.96 -28.67 -6.99
CA VAL A 480 9.28 -29.93 -6.68
C VAL A 480 8.33 -30.31 -7.79
N GLY A 481 7.43 -29.39 -8.20
CA GLY A 481 6.42 -29.67 -9.23
C GLY A 481 7.02 -29.97 -10.58
N VAL A 482 8.01 -29.20 -11.01
CA VAL A 482 8.67 -29.39 -12.31
C VAL A 482 9.95 -30.20 -12.18
N GLY A 483 10.94 -29.75 -11.38
CA GLY A 483 12.27 -30.31 -11.36
C GLY A 483 12.33 -31.78 -11.00
N VAL A 484 11.71 -32.18 -9.89
CA VAL A 484 11.76 -33.57 -9.43
C VAL A 484 11.04 -34.51 -10.40
N VAL A 485 9.87 -34.12 -10.90
CA VAL A 485 9.09 -34.96 -11.81
C VAL A 485 9.77 -35.15 -13.15
N HIS A 486 10.38 -34.10 -13.70
CA HIS A 486 11.13 -34.19 -14.96
C HIS A 486 12.37 -35.09 -14.81
N ILE A 487 13.13 -34.94 -13.72
CA ILE A 487 14.32 -35.80 -13.49
C ILE A 487 13.89 -37.25 -13.36
N LEU A 488 12.85 -37.56 -12.58
CA LEU A 488 12.35 -38.92 -12.40
C LEU A 488 11.77 -39.50 -13.70
N GLY A 489 10.99 -38.69 -14.42
CA GLY A 489 10.37 -39.07 -15.68
C GLY A 489 11.37 -39.34 -16.79
N ILE A 490 12.37 -38.46 -16.95
CA ILE A 490 13.49 -38.67 -17.91
C ILE A 490 14.25 -39.92 -17.56
N THR A 491 14.55 -40.14 -16.26
CA THR A 491 15.26 -41.35 -15.82
C THR A 491 14.46 -42.63 -16.11
N ALA A 492 13.14 -42.64 -15.78
CA ALA A 492 12.30 -43.79 -16.06
C ALA A 492 12.11 -44.06 -17.57
N ALA A 493 12.06 -43.01 -18.40
CA ALA A 493 12.02 -43.12 -19.84
C ALA A 493 13.32 -43.74 -20.42
N LEU A 494 14.49 -43.27 -19.96
CA LEU A 494 15.78 -43.80 -20.38
C LEU A 494 15.99 -45.29 -19.96
N LEU A 495 15.42 -45.68 -18.82
CA LEU A 495 15.46 -47.08 -18.33
C LEU A 495 14.40 -47.95 -19.03
N GLY A 496 13.55 -47.37 -19.89
CA GLY A 496 12.49 -48.10 -20.57
C GLY A 496 11.32 -48.54 -19.68
N TRP A 497 11.17 -47.94 -18.47
CA TRP A 497 10.12 -48.31 -17.52
C TRP A 497 8.76 -47.78 -17.90
N ILE A 498 8.70 -46.69 -18.68
CA ILE A 498 7.48 -46.03 -19.11
C ILE A 498 7.52 -45.74 -20.61
N GLY A 499 6.36 -45.82 -21.24
CA GLY A 499 6.14 -45.43 -22.63
C GLY A 499 5.40 -44.12 -22.77
N PRO A 500 5.11 -43.66 -24.02
CA PRO A 500 4.52 -42.35 -24.29
C PRO A 500 3.17 -42.08 -23.59
N ILE A 501 2.30 -43.11 -23.49
CA ILE A 501 0.96 -42.96 -22.87
C ILE A 501 1.10 -42.78 -21.36
N GLN A 502 1.95 -43.61 -20.71
CA GLN A 502 2.20 -43.48 -19.27
C GLN A 502 2.89 -42.14 -18.96
N ALA A 503 3.81 -41.71 -19.81
CA ALA A 503 4.49 -40.41 -19.66
C ALA A 503 3.49 -39.25 -19.70
N ALA A 504 2.55 -39.23 -20.65
CA ALA A 504 1.54 -38.19 -20.75
C ALA A 504 0.58 -38.17 -19.54
N LEU A 505 0.20 -39.34 -19.03
CA LEU A 505 -0.65 -39.44 -17.83
C LEU A 505 0.09 -38.98 -16.55
N ILE A 506 1.36 -39.36 -16.40
CA ILE A 506 2.20 -38.94 -15.27
C ILE A 506 2.44 -37.43 -15.32
N HIS A 507 2.65 -36.87 -16.51
CA HIS A 507 2.91 -35.44 -16.69
C HIS A 507 1.71 -34.55 -16.33
N LEU A 508 0.49 -35.04 -16.46
CA LEU A 508 -0.73 -34.32 -16.05
C LEU A 508 -0.80 -34.09 -14.52
N GLY A 509 -0.17 -34.98 -13.74
CA GLY A 509 -0.16 -34.88 -12.27
C GLY A 509 0.49 -33.59 -11.73
N PRO A 510 1.73 -33.26 -12.11
CA PRO A 510 2.39 -32.00 -11.77
C PRO A 510 1.61 -30.76 -12.16
N ASP A 511 1.01 -30.71 -13.33
CA ASP A 511 0.21 -29.57 -13.78
C ASP A 511 -0.93 -29.29 -12.81
N ILE A 512 -1.66 -30.34 -12.42
CA ILE A 512 -2.75 -30.22 -11.44
C ILE A 512 -2.21 -29.81 -10.07
N LEU A 513 -1.08 -30.36 -9.63
CA LEU A 513 -0.48 -30.03 -8.33
C LEU A 513 0.03 -28.59 -8.27
N VAL A 514 0.73 -28.12 -9.31
CA VAL A 514 1.19 -26.73 -9.46
C VAL A 514 0.02 -25.78 -9.42
N PHE A 515 -1.05 -26.10 -10.14
CA PHE A 515 -2.28 -25.33 -10.13
C PHE A 515 -2.91 -25.27 -8.71
N LEU A 516 -3.16 -26.41 -8.09
CA LEU A 516 -3.76 -26.47 -6.75
C LEU A 516 -2.90 -25.74 -5.71
N ASN A 517 -1.56 -25.81 -5.82
CA ASN A 517 -0.66 -25.10 -4.93
C ASN A 517 -0.73 -23.57 -5.16
N SER A 518 -0.84 -23.14 -6.40
CA SER A 518 -0.96 -21.71 -6.76
C SER A 518 -2.29 -21.10 -6.26
N THR A 519 -3.41 -21.82 -6.43
CA THR A 519 -4.74 -21.34 -6.03
C THR A 519 -4.95 -21.28 -4.52
N LYS A 520 -4.12 -21.93 -3.71
CA LYS A 520 -4.16 -21.81 -2.23
C LYS A 520 -3.98 -20.35 -1.78
N LEU A 521 -3.26 -19.52 -2.55
CA LEU A 521 -3.08 -18.10 -2.22
C LEU A 521 -4.40 -17.31 -2.23
N LEU A 522 -5.36 -17.68 -3.06
CA LEU A 522 -6.68 -17.03 -3.12
C LEU A 522 -7.50 -17.26 -1.84
N THR A 523 -7.23 -18.35 -1.10
CA THR A 523 -7.97 -18.76 0.08
C THR A 523 -7.29 -18.41 1.41
N VAL A 524 -6.18 -17.66 1.36
CA VAL A 524 -5.44 -17.24 2.55
C VAL A 524 -6.02 -15.96 3.11
N ARG A 525 -6.25 -15.87 4.43
CA ARG A 525 -6.68 -14.68 5.14
C ARG A 525 -5.46 -13.97 5.72
N ILE A 526 -5.37 -12.64 5.50
CA ILE A 526 -4.41 -11.81 6.22
C ILE A 526 -5.00 -11.58 7.61
N LYS A 527 -4.34 -12.10 8.64
CA LYS A 527 -4.69 -11.77 10.02
C LYS A 527 -3.92 -10.49 10.38
N THR A 528 -4.64 -9.43 10.64
CA THR A 528 -4.08 -8.17 11.14
C THR A 528 -3.94 -8.27 12.65
N GLY A 529 -2.73 -8.04 13.20
CA GLY A 529 -2.46 -8.11 14.64
C GLY A 529 -0.99 -8.47 14.94
N PRO A 530 -0.59 -8.51 16.21
CA PRO A 530 0.80 -8.82 16.60
C PRO A 530 1.29 -10.18 16.10
N ASP A 531 0.37 -11.12 15.87
CA ASP A 531 0.65 -12.43 15.23
C ASP A 531 0.19 -12.45 13.77
N THR A 532 0.64 -11.50 12.95
CA THR A 532 0.27 -11.46 11.53
C THR A 532 0.74 -12.72 10.82
N THR A 533 -0.13 -13.72 10.72
CA THR A 533 0.09 -14.98 10.03
C THR A 533 -0.97 -15.18 8.96
N LEU A 534 -0.57 -15.81 7.85
CA LEU A 534 -1.52 -16.24 6.83
C LEU A 534 -2.27 -17.48 7.34
N GLN A 535 -3.58 -17.38 7.48
CA GLN A 535 -4.44 -18.51 7.83
C GLN A 535 -5.34 -18.88 6.65
N PRO A 536 -5.69 -20.17 6.47
CA PRO A 536 -6.71 -20.58 5.52
C PRO A 536 -8.05 -19.91 5.84
N LEU A 537 -8.81 -19.52 4.82
CA LEU A 537 -10.21 -19.10 5.01
C LEU A 537 -11.00 -20.31 5.54
N GLU A 538 -11.60 -20.16 6.70
CA GLU A 538 -12.58 -21.13 7.16
C GLU A 538 -13.76 -21.12 6.17
N ARG A 539 -14.12 -22.29 5.69
CA ARG A 539 -15.31 -22.46 4.83
C ARG A 539 -16.53 -22.34 5.75
N ASN A 540 -17.26 -21.22 5.65
CA ASN A 540 -18.64 -21.15 6.12
C ASN A 540 -19.56 -21.84 5.12
#